data_f684342edcbd06334840ed7c952f79b4
#
_entry.id   f684342edcbd06334840ed7c952f79b4
#
_cell.length_a   1.000
_cell.length_b   1.000
_cell.length_c   1.000
_cell.angle_alpha   90.00
_cell.angle_beta   90.00
_cell.angle_gamma   90.00
#
_symmetry.space_group_name_H-M   'P 1'
#
loop_
_entity.id
_entity.type
_entity.pdbx_description
1 polymer ?
#
loop_
_entity_poly.entity_id
_entity_poly.type
_entity_poly.pdbx_seq_one_letter_code
_entity_poly.pdbx_strand_id
1 'polypeptide(L)'
;MGDYRIAILPGDGTGREVAIEASKILNTISDNTNIGLDLTEIACGGQLYKETGQEWAEGSFEFCRDESDAIFLGAIGHPGAYLPNGDLAGGSVILGLRSGLDLYANVRPVKLFNGVMHKVHGKFRQIWEPEMVDMTILRENTEGLYHSLLKRASNRAQGLEDYVIPEVEFPGLKGEVVYDPRPISSHGTERLVRMGFEICKTRNGAPSDGVKRVSCIDKSNVTRGCQLFRRTFDQVASNYSGISTDYGYIDAFTQWLTRTPEHYDVVVTSNMFGDIATDLASVLQGGMGMAGSGNIGDKHAFFEPVHGSSPKYAGMNKVNPIASINSVQMMMDWLGRKNGSQELLDVASSIETCVAQHLAEGKHLT
;
A
#
# COMPACT_ATOMS: atom_id res chain seq x y z
N MET A 1 -20.68 18.33 14.13
CA MET A 1 -19.24 18.36 13.92
C MET A 1 -18.80 16.91 13.85
N GLY A 2 -18.54 16.39 12.70
CA GLY A 2 -18.02 15.04 12.56
C GLY A 2 -16.50 15.13 12.72
N ASP A 3 -16.00 15.01 13.93
CA ASP A 3 -14.58 14.97 14.17
C ASP A 3 -14.10 13.56 13.83
N TYR A 4 -13.17 13.47 12.86
CA TYR A 4 -12.49 12.24 12.53
C TYR A 4 -11.20 12.15 13.33
N ARG A 5 -11.00 11.04 14.01
CA ARG A 5 -9.78 10.78 14.78
C ARG A 5 -8.77 10.03 13.93
N ILE A 6 -7.61 10.63 13.69
CA ILE A 6 -6.55 10.09 12.85
C ILE A 6 -5.34 9.72 13.70
N ALA A 7 -4.96 8.45 13.69
CA ALA A 7 -3.71 7.99 14.28
C ALA A 7 -2.54 8.31 13.34
N ILE A 8 -1.54 9.04 13.81
CA ILE A 8 -0.31 9.36 13.07
C ILE A 8 0.83 8.53 13.64
N LEU A 9 1.39 7.65 12.85
CA LEU A 9 2.50 6.77 13.19
C LEU A 9 3.74 7.19 12.37
N PRO A 10 4.61 8.09 12.88
CA PRO A 10 5.74 8.60 12.09
C PRO A 10 6.76 7.53 11.69
N GLY A 11 6.98 6.54 12.57
CA GLY A 11 7.92 5.44 12.34
C GLY A 11 9.38 5.85 12.43
N ASP A 12 10.19 5.36 11.47
CA ASP A 12 11.66 5.45 11.48
C ASP A 12 12.20 6.34 10.36
N GLY A 13 13.41 6.84 10.56
CA GLY A 13 14.19 7.52 9.54
C GLY A 13 13.45 8.69 8.89
N THR A 14 13.37 8.68 7.56
CA THR A 14 12.64 9.71 6.79
C THR A 14 11.13 9.64 6.95
N GLY A 15 10.58 8.55 7.53
CA GLY A 15 9.16 8.44 7.85
C GLY A 15 8.67 9.57 8.73
N ARG A 16 9.49 10.03 9.69
CA ARG A 16 9.18 11.17 10.55
C ARG A 16 9.06 12.48 9.76
N GLU A 17 9.97 12.73 8.82
CA GLU A 17 9.93 13.95 8.00
C GLU A 17 8.68 13.99 7.13
N VAL A 18 8.35 12.89 6.46
CA VAL A 18 7.18 12.84 5.58
C VAL A 18 5.86 12.80 6.34
N ALA A 19 5.84 12.29 7.59
CA ALA A 19 4.67 12.36 8.46
C ALA A 19 4.38 13.81 8.93
N ILE A 20 5.41 14.62 9.13
CA ILE A 20 5.26 16.04 9.40
C ILE A 20 4.56 16.75 8.23
N GLU A 21 4.96 16.47 7.00
CA GLU A 21 4.34 17.06 5.81
C GLU A 21 2.88 16.57 5.62
N ALA A 22 2.60 15.29 5.88
CA ALA A 22 1.23 14.77 5.90
C ALA A 22 0.37 15.47 6.95
N SER A 23 0.89 15.64 8.18
CA SER A 23 0.19 16.34 9.26
C SER A 23 -0.09 17.81 8.94
N LYS A 24 0.81 18.49 8.21
CA LYS A 24 0.54 19.87 7.74
C LYS A 24 -0.65 19.91 6.79
N ILE A 25 -0.78 18.95 5.86
CA ILE A 25 -1.93 18.87 4.96
C ILE A 25 -3.21 18.63 5.77
N LEU A 26 -3.20 17.68 6.72
CA LEU A 26 -4.36 17.37 7.56
C LEU A 26 -4.80 18.59 8.39
N ASN A 27 -3.86 19.31 9.01
CA ASN A 27 -4.16 20.54 9.74
C ASN A 27 -4.73 21.63 8.81
N THR A 28 -4.15 21.78 7.61
CA THR A 28 -4.65 22.75 6.62
C THR A 28 -6.10 22.44 6.20
N ILE A 29 -6.47 21.16 6.10
CA ILE A 29 -7.86 20.74 5.85
C ILE A 29 -8.76 21.22 7.00
N SER A 30 -8.41 20.92 8.26
CA SER A 30 -9.19 21.34 9.42
C SER A 30 -9.32 22.86 9.53
N ASP A 31 -8.26 23.60 9.22
CA ASP A 31 -8.23 25.07 9.34
C ASP A 31 -9.06 25.77 8.25
N ASN A 32 -9.27 25.14 7.09
CA ASN A 32 -9.89 25.78 5.91
C ASN A 32 -11.21 25.14 5.45
N THR A 33 -11.68 24.09 6.13
CA THR A 33 -12.96 23.42 5.84
C THR A 33 -13.77 23.23 7.12
N ASN A 34 -14.97 22.65 7.00
CA ASN A 34 -15.77 22.25 8.17
C ASN A 34 -15.44 20.83 8.65
N ILE A 35 -14.37 20.21 8.14
CA ILE A 35 -13.92 18.88 8.54
C ILE A 35 -13.03 19.00 9.78
N GLY A 36 -13.51 18.53 10.92
CA GLY A 36 -12.69 18.39 12.12
C GLY A 36 -11.82 17.16 12.04
N LEU A 37 -10.50 17.32 12.13
CA LEU A 37 -9.53 16.21 12.21
C LEU A 37 -8.79 16.30 13.55
N ASP A 38 -8.94 15.28 14.39
CA ASP A 38 -8.18 15.12 15.64
C ASP A 38 -6.99 14.19 15.40
N LEU A 39 -5.78 14.75 15.43
CA LEU A 39 -4.55 14.03 15.13
C LEU A 39 -3.88 13.54 16.41
N THR A 40 -3.75 12.23 16.57
CA THR A 40 -3.04 11.60 17.68
C THR A 40 -1.75 10.96 17.19
N GLU A 41 -0.59 11.52 17.58
CA GLU A 41 0.71 10.94 17.24
C GLU A 41 1.06 9.79 18.18
N ILE A 42 1.47 8.65 17.62
CA ILE A 42 1.88 7.45 18.32
C ILE A 42 3.32 7.11 17.92
N ALA A 43 4.25 7.25 18.87
CA ALA A 43 5.64 6.87 18.65
C ALA A 43 5.75 5.37 18.38
N CYS A 44 6.50 5.00 17.33
CA CYS A 44 6.64 3.61 16.92
C CYS A 44 7.90 3.37 16.07
N GLY A 45 8.26 2.10 15.90
CA GLY A 45 9.30 1.67 14.99
C GLY A 45 10.50 1.02 15.64
N GLY A 46 11.50 0.69 14.81
CA GLY A 46 12.72 0.00 15.24
C GLY A 46 13.67 0.88 16.05
N GLN A 47 13.64 2.20 15.84
CA GLN A 47 14.42 3.11 16.69
C GLN A 47 13.87 3.13 18.10
N LEU A 48 12.55 3.27 18.27
CA LEU A 48 11.89 3.20 19.57
C LEU A 48 12.19 1.88 20.27
N TYR A 49 12.16 0.76 19.52
CA TYR A 49 12.52 -0.55 20.06
C TYR A 49 13.94 -0.59 20.62
N LYS A 50 14.93 -0.02 19.94
CA LYS A 50 16.31 0.05 20.45
C LYS A 50 16.43 0.87 21.73
N GLU A 51 15.60 1.88 21.90
CA GLU A 51 15.63 2.80 23.05
C GLU A 51 14.87 2.21 24.27
N THR A 52 13.77 1.49 24.03
CA THR A 52 12.80 1.11 25.06
C THR A 52 12.57 -0.40 25.19
N GLY A 53 12.92 -1.18 24.18
CA GLY A 53 12.55 -2.60 24.05
C GLY A 53 11.12 -2.84 23.53
N GLN A 54 10.39 -1.78 23.16
CA GLN A 54 9.02 -1.86 22.64
C GLN A 54 8.94 -1.24 21.24
N GLU A 55 8.22 -1.87 20.32
CA GLU A 55 8.01 -1.38 18.95
C GLU A 55 7.03 -0.20 18.88
N TRP A 56 6.14 -0.07 19.87
CA TRP A 56 5.22 1.02 20.19
C TRP A 56 4.73 0.91 21.65
N ALA A 57 4.02 1.90 22.17
CA ALA A 57 3.49 1.86 23.53
C ALA A 57 2.33 0.84 23.63
N GLU A 58 2.16 0.29 24.84
CA GLU A 58 1.00 -0.55 25.16
C GLU A 58 -0.31 0.23 24.92
N GLY A 59 -1.32 -0.44 24.36
CA GLY A 59 -2.60 0.17 23.99
C GLY A 59 -2.60 0.85 22.61
N SER A 60 -1.45 0.96 21.92
CA SER A 60 -1.39 1.63 20.59
C SER A 60 -2.15 0.87 19.51
N PHE A 61 -2.12 -0.47 19.54
CA PHE A 61 -2.88 -1.29 18.60
C PHE A 61 -4.39 -1.11 18.83
N GLU A 62 -4.82 -1.13 20.08
CA GLU A 62 -6.22 -0.94 20.50
C GLU A 62 -6.71 0.44 20.09
N PHE A 63 -5.92 1.49 20.30
CA PHE A 63 -6.26 2.83 19.83
C PHE A 63 -6.47 2.87 18.31
N CYS A 64 -5.57 2.28 17.54
CA CYS A 64 -5.69 2.18 16.09
C CYS A 64 -6.95 1.40 15.66
N ARG A 65 -7.35 0.36 16.41
CA ARG A 65 -8.50 -0.49 16.11
C ARG A 65 -9.83 0.14 16.54
N ASP A 66 -9.89 0.70 17.75
CA ASP A 66 -11.16 0.99 18.42
C ASP A 66 -11.48 2.49 18.47
N GLU A 67 -10.47 3.34 18.33
CA GLU A 67 -10.64 4.78 18.53
C GLU A 67 -10.32 5.60 17.29
N SER A 68 -9.52 5.13 16.33
CA SER A 68 -9.20 5.88 15.14
C SER A 68 -10.14 5.58 13.96
N ASP A 69 -10.52 6.62 13.21
CA ASP A 69 -11.29 6.49 11.98
C ASP A 69 -10.41 6.11 10.78
N ALA A 70 -9.15 6.55 10.80
CA ALA A 70 -8.12 6.17 9.84
C ALA A 70 -6.72 6.30 10.47
N ILE A 71 -5.74 5.67 9.83
CA ILE A 71 -4.35 5.64 10.31
C ILE A 71 -3.44 6.13 9.20
N PHE A 72 -2.50 7.03 9.52
CA PHE A 72 -1.40 7.40 8.65
C PHE A 72 -0.10 6.84 9.21
N LEU A 73 0.66 6.14 8.36
CA LEU A 73 1.97 5.59 8.69
C LEU A 73 3.04 6.25 7.82
N GLY A 74 4.11 6.74 8.44
CA GLY A 74 5.25 7.31 7.71
C GLY A 74 6.10 6.24 7.04
N ALA A 75 6.98 5.60 7.77
CA ALA A 75 7.74 4.43 7.30
C ALA A 75 8.35 3.66 8.47
N ILE A 76 8.53 2.36 8.31
CA ILE A 76 9.11 1.49 9.33
C ILE A 76 10.42 0.89 8.81
N GLY A 77 11.40 0.77 9.71
CA GLY A 77 12.66 0.06 9.49
C GLY A 77 13.87 0.85 9.99
N HIS A 78 14.52 0.32 11.02
CA HIS A 78 15.75 0.90 11.55
C HIS A 78 16.90 -0.12 11.46
N PRO A 79 18.03 0.22 10.81
CA PRO A 79 19.16 -0.70 10.67
C PRO A 79 19.68 -1.18 12.04
N GLY A 80 19.84 -2.50 12.17
CA GLY A 80 20.35 -3.11 13.40
C GLY A 80 19.33 -3.18 14.55
N ALA A 81 18.06 -2.91 14.30
CA ALA A 81 16.96 -3.17 15.24
C ALA A 81 16.32 -4.51 14.89
N TYR A 82 16.70 -5.56 15.62
CA TYR A 82 16.17 -6.91 15.45
C TYR A 82 15.58 -7.43 16.75
N LEU A 83 14.53 -8.19 16.62
CA LEU A 83 13.92 -8.95 17.71
C LEU A 83 14.79 -10.18 18.04
N PRO A 84 14.62 -10.81 19.23
CA PRO A 84 15.38 -12.00 19.61
C PRO A 84 15.24 -13.18 18.63
N ASN A 85 14.13 -13.27 17.92
CA ASN A 85 13.87 -14.31 16.91
C ASN A 85 14.48 -13.99 15.52
N GLY A 86 15.16 -12.86 15.36
CA GLY A 86 15.78 -12.41 14.10
C GLY A 86 14.86 -11.58 13.19
N ASP A 87 13.58 -11.42 13.51
CA ASP A 87 12.67 -10.53 12.76
C ASP A 87 13.10 -9.07 12.92
N LEU A 88 12.87 -8.25 11.91
CA LEU A 88 13.12 -6.80 11.99
C LEU A 88 12.15 -6.15 12.99
N ALA A 89 12.67 -5.37 13.92
CA ALA A 89 11.86 -4.61 14.87
C ALA A 89 11.07 -3.50 14.14
N GLY A 90 9.85 -3.24 14.59
CA GLY A 90 8.85 -2.40 13.93
C GLY A 90 7.80 -3.19 13.14
N GLY A 91 8.03 -4.50 12.96
CA GLY A 91 7.13 -5.37 12.22
C GLY A 91 5.73 -5.48 12.84
N SER A 92 5.60 -5.40 14.18
CA SER A 92 4.28 -5.42 14.83
C SER A 92 3.46 -4.16 14.53
N VAL A 93 4.08 -3.07 14.16
CA VAL A 93 3.36 -1.86 13.72
C VAL A 93 2.73 -2.11 12.36
N ILE A 94 3.54 -2.20 11.30
CA ILE A 94 3.03 -2.28 9.93
C ILE A 94 2.33 -3.62 9.62
N LEU A 95 2.99 -4.74 9.90
CA LEU A 95 2.45 -6.07 9.59
C LEU A 95 1.39 -6.50 10.59
N GLY A 96 1.53 -6.07 11.85
CA GLY A 96 0.54 -6.27 12.89
C GLY A 96 -0.78 -5.59 12.57
N LEU A 97 -0.74 -4.34 12.11
CA LEU A 97 -1.94 -3.62 11.63
C LEU A 97 -2.56 -4.32 10.42
N ARG A 98 -1.76 -4.71 9.40
CA ARG A 98 -2.29 -5.40 8.21
C ARG A 98 -3.07 -6.64 8.56
N SER A 99 -2.49 -7.52 9.37
CA SER A 99 -3.13 -8.79 9.75
C SER A 99 -4.15 -8.63 10.88
N GLY A 100 -3.86 -7.81 11.90
CA GLY A 100 -4.71 -7.64 13.08
C GLY A 100 -6.00 -6.87 12.81
N LEU A 101 -5.98 -5.93 11.85
CA LEU A 101 -7.15 -5.17 11.41
C LEU A 101 -7.79 -5.74 10.13
N ASP A 102 -7.31 -6.89 9.65
CA ASP A 102 -7.76 -7.57 8.42
C ASP A 102 -7.77 -6.65 7.19
N LEU A 103 -6.67 -5.95 6.97
CA LEU A 103 -6.50 -5.03 5.85
C LEU A 103 -6.07 -5.81 4.59
N TYR A 104 -7.00 -6.51 3.98
CA TYR A 104 -6.74 -7.52 2.95
C TYR A 104 -6.30 -6.97 1.60
N ALA A 105 -6.54 -5.70 1.32
CA ALA A 105 -6.17 -5.08 0.05
C ALA A 105 -5.15 -3.96 0.25
N ASN A 106 -3.96 -4.10 -0.31
CA ASN A 106 -3.04 -2.98 -0.49
C ASN A 106 -3.30 -2.37 -1.87
N VAL A 107 -3.88 -1.18 -1.87
CA VAL A 107 -4.28 -0.42 -3.06
C VAL A 107 -3.18 0.57 -3.41
N ARG A 108 -2.61 0.46 -4.59
CA ARG A 108 -1.50 1.29 -5.07
C ARG A 108 -1.85 1.94 -6.42
N PRO A 109 -2.33 3.19 -6.44
CA PRO A 109 -2.46 3.96 -7.67
C PRO A 109 -1.09 4.21 -8.29
N VAL A 110 -1.03 4.11 -9.61
CA VAL A 110 0.17 4.41 -10.42
C VAL A 110 -0.24 5.41 -11.48
N LYS A 111 0.10 6.67 -11.27
CA LYS A 111 -0.28 7.78 -12.14
C LYS A 111 0.93 8.68 -12.41
N LEU A 112 1.23 8.89 -13.67
CA LEU A 112 2.28 9.81 -14.07
C LEU A 112 1.69 11.22 -14.26
N PHE A 113 2.23 12.18 -13.51
CA PHE A 113 1.82 13.58 -13.62
C PHE A 113 2.69 14.33 -14.60
N ASN A 114 2.13 15.38 -15.23
CA ASN A 114 2.88 16.32 -16.06
C ASN A 114 4.02 16.95 -15.24
N GLY A 115 5.19 17.09 -15.88
CA GLY A 115 6.39 17.65 -15.24
C GLY A 115 7.27 16.63 -14.52
N VAL A 116 6.80 15.40 -14.32
CA VAL A 116 7.59 14.33 -13.68
C VAL A 116 8.56 13.72 -14.68
N MET A 117 9.82 13.59 -14.29
CA MET A 117 10.88 12.99 -15.08
C MET A 117 11.37 11.68 -14.46
N HIS A 118 11.74 10.74 -15.30
CA HIS A 118 12.26 9.44 -14.90
C HIS A 118 13.79 9.46 -14.79
N LYS A 119 14.34 8.96 -13.69
CA LYS A 119 15.77 8.84 -13.50
C LYS A 119 16.28 7.50 -14.04
N VAL A 120 16.86 7.55 -15.25
CA VAL A 120 17.42 6.36 -15.92
C VAL A 120 18.89 6.58 -16.24
N HIS A 121 19.75 5.65 -15.86
CA HIS A 121 21.23 5.76 -15.98
C HIS A 121 21.79 7.08 -15.39
N GLY A 122 21.24 7.50 -14.24
CA GLY A 122 21.68 8.74 -13.57
C GLY A 122 21.25 10.04 -14.25
N LYS A 123 20.44 9.97 -15.31
CA LYS A 123 19.91 11.12 -16.04
C LYS A 123 18.40 11.18 -15.94
N PHE A 124 17.87 12.39 -15.85
CA PHE A 124 16.43 12.62 -15.88
C PHE A 124 15.96 12.69 -17.34
N ARG A 125 14.94 11.92 -17.67
CA ARG A 125 14.33 11.84 -19.00
C ARG A 125 12.85 11.55 -18.87
N GLN A 126 12.04 12.03 -19.79
CA GLN A 126 10.69 11.54 -19.99
C GLN A 126 10.77 10.22 -20.77
N ILE A 127 10.36 9.12 -20.16
CA ILE A 127 10.37 7.77 -20.76
C ILE A 127 8.96 7.37 -21.18
N TRP A 128 7.98 7.68 -20.35
CA TRP A 128 6.55 7.48 -20.60
C TRP A 128 5.86 8.83 -20.58
N GLU A 129 4.80 8.96 -21.39
CA GLU A 129 3.96 10.15 -21.40
C GLU A 129 2.90 10.04 -20.28
N PRO A 130 2.48 11.15 -19.65
CA PRO A 130 1.47 11.15 -18.59
C PRO A 130 0.17 10.45 -18.98
N GLU A 131 -0.24 10.58 -20.23
CA GLU A 131 -1.46 9.96 -20.77
C GLU A 131 -1.37 8.44 -20.90
N MET A 132 -0.18 7.85 -20.77
CA MET A 132 0.04 6.40 -20.87
C MET A 132 -0.02 5.70 -19.52
N VAL A 133 0.05 6.42 -18.40
CA VAL A 133 0.23 5.81 -17.07
C VAL A 133 -0.84 6.33 -16.12
N ASP A 134 -1.92 5.58 -16.04
CA ASP A 134 -2.99 5.74 -15.04
C ASP A 134 -3.66 4.41 -14.77
N MET A 135 -3.17 3.68 -13.77
CA MET A 135 -3.71 2.38 -13.36
C MET A 135 -3.74 2.26 -11.84
N THR A 136 -4.45 1.24 -11.34
CA THR A 136 -4.44 0.88 -9.91
C THR A 136 -4.09 -0.59 -9.76
N ILE A 137 -3.09 -0.91 -8.93
CA ILE A 137 -2.71 -2.28 -8.62
C ILE A 137 -3.19 -2.62 -7.22
N LEU A 138 -3.97 -3.69 -7.09
CA LEU A 138 -4.41 -4.24 -5.81
C LEU A 138 -3.60 -5.51 -5.52
N ARG A 139 -2.88 -5.46 -4.41
CA ARG A 139 -2.10 -6.56 -3.85
C ARG A 139 -2.88 -7.19 -2.71
N GLU A 140 -3.05 -8.50 -2.72
CA GLU A 140 -3.48 -9.22 -1.53
C GLU A 140 -2.48 -8.99 -0.40
N ASN A 141 -2.95 -8.80 0.84
CA ASN A 141 -2.12 -8.21 1.89
C ASN A 141 -2.07 -9.04 3.19
N THR A 142 -2.86 -10.12 3.32
CA THR A 142 -3.01 -10.90 4.56
C THR A 142 -2.66 -12.38 4.42
N GLU A 143 -2.54 -12.87 3.19
CA GLU A 143 -2.19 -14.25 2.85
C GLU A 143 -0.87 -14.32 2.04
N GLY A 144 -0.60 -15.46 1.43
CA GLY A 144 0.55 -15.63 0.54
C GLY A 144 1.85 -15.93 1.28
N LEU A 145 2.98 -15.62 0.65
CA LEU A 145 4.29 -15.99 1.18
C LEU A 145 4.64 -15.31 2.51
N TYR A 146 4.06 -14.14 2.77
CA TYR A 146 4.30 -13.39 4.01
C TYR A 146 3.37 -13.80 5.16
N HIS A 147 2.51 -14.79 4.97
CA HIS A 147 1.50 -15.21 5.94
C HIS A 147 2.09 -15.46 7.34
N SER A 148 3.18 -16.22 7.44
CA SER A 148 3.79 -16.57 8.73
C SER A 148 4.29 -15.34 9.47
N LEU A 149 4.97 -14.43 8.78
CA LEU A 149 5.46 -13.19 9.34
C LEU A 149 4.32 -12.27 9.77
N LEU A 150 3.28 -12.14 8.93
CA LEU A 150 2.08 -11.37 9.25
C LEU A 150 1.38 -11.89 10.51
N LYS A 151 1.27 -13.21 10.67
CA LYS A 151 0.68 -13.83 11.87
C LYS A 151 1.52 -13.59 13.11
N ARG A 152 2.85 -13.78 13.05
CA ARG A 152 3.74 -13.46 14.18
C ARG A 152 3.63 -11.99 14.58
N ALA A 153 3.69 -11.08 13.61
CA ALA A 153 3.59 -9.65 13.87
C ALA A 153 2.23 -9.25 14.48
N SER A 154 1.13 -9.80 13.94
CA SER A 154 -0.21 -9.57 14.47
C SER A 154 -0.39 -10.10 15.89
N ASN A 155 0.07 -11.32 16.15
CA ASN A 155 -0.02 -11.91 17.49
C ASN A 155 0.77 -11.08 18.50
N ARG A 156 1.98 -10.65 18.14
CA ARG A 156 2.81 -9.78 18.98
C ARG A 156 2.17 -8.41 19.24
N ALA A 157 1.57 -7.79 18.21
CA ALA A 157 0.86 -6.52 18.37
C ALA A 157 -0.34 -6.60 19.33
N GLN A 158 -0.95 -7.76 19.45
CA GLN A 158 -2.12 -8.04 20.28
C GLN A 158 -1.78 -8.77 21.60
N GLY A 159 -0.51 -8.97 21.91
CA GLY A 159 -0.08 -9.69 23.12
C GLY A 159 -0.48 -11.18 23.14
N LEU A 160 -0.66 -11.80 21.98
CA LEU A 160 -1.00 -13.21 21.83
C LEU A 160 0.26 -14.07 21.71
N GLU A 161 0.11 -15.39 21.86
CA GLU A 161 1.19 -16.36 21.65
C GLU A 161 1.73 -16.30 20.22
N ASP A 162 3.05 -16.55 20.06
CA ASP A 162 3.70 -16.54 18.76
C ASP A 162 3.11 -17.59 17.81
N TYR A 163 3.00 -17.20 16.54
CA TYR A 163 2.60 -18.14 15.49
C TYR A 163 3.77 -19.06 15.13
N VAL A 164 3.51 -20.36 15.21
CA VAL A 164 4.49 -21.40 14.84
C VAL A 164 4.14 -21.97 13.48
N ILE A 165 5.13 -22.03 12.57
CA ILE A 165 4.97 -22.68 11.28
C ILE A 165 4.87 -24.19 11.53
N PRO A 166 3.82 -24.89 11.00
CA PRO A 166 3.71 -26.34 11.16
C PRO A 166 4.92 -27.07 10.57
N GLU A 167 5.41 -28.09 11.26
CA GLU A 167 6.46 -28.95 10.73
C GLU A 167 5.96 -29.75 9.53
N VAL A 168 6.73 -29.75 8.45
CA VAL A 168 6.46 -30.51 7.22
C VAL A 168 7.75 -31.19 6.76
N GLU A 169 7.66 -32.50 6.48
CA GLU A 169 8.76 -33.23 5.88
C GLU A 169 8.79 -33.02 4.35
N PHE A 170 9.98 -32.84 3.83
CA PHE A 170 10.25 -32.75 2.38
C PHE A 170 11.14 -33.90 1.93
N PRO A 171 10.56 -35.08 1.63
CA PRO A 171 11.31 -36.25 1.20
C PRO A 171 12.16 -35.97 -0.03
N GLY A 172 13.43 -36.36 0.03
CA GLY A 172 14.39 -36.16 -1.05
C GLY A 172 15.26 -34.92 -0.96
N LEU A 173 14.94 -33.95 -0.09
CA LEU A 173 15.84 -32.88 0.27
C LEU A 173 16.88 -33.37 1.32
N LYS A 174 18.08 -32.83 1.27
CA LYS A 174 19.18 -33.19 2.19
C LYS A 174 19.73 -31.93 2.87
N GLY A 175 20.19 -32.11 4.11
CA GLY A 175 20.71 -31.02 4.95
C GLY A 175 19.62 -30.27 5.67
N GLU A 176 19.92 -29.07 6.17
CA GLU A 176 18.94 -28.20 6.77
C GLU A 176 17.90 -27.75 5.73
N VAL A 177 16.63 -27.86 6.06
CA VAL A 177 15.51 -27.47 5.20
C VAL A 177 14.68 -26.43 5.91
N VAL A 178 14.53 -25.28 5.29
CA VAL A 178 13.66 -24.18 5.76
C VAL A 178 12.58 -23.94 4.71
N TYR A 179 11.36 -23.70 5.15
CA TYR A 179 10.27 -23.39 4.23
C TYR A 179 9.34 -22.30 4.77
N ASP A 180 8.74 -21.54 3.85
CA ASP A 180 7.69 -20.61 4.16
C ASP A 180 6.38 -21.05 3.46
N PRO A 181 5.29 -21.28 4.21
CA PRO A 181 4.01 -21.62 3.63
C PRO A 181 3.44 -20.45 2.84
N ARG A 182 2.88 -20.75 1.67
CA ARG A 182 2.21 -19.75 0.81
C ARG A 182 0.73 -20.10 0.65
N PRO A 183 -0.11 -19.92 1.68
CA PRO A 183 -1.54 -20.14 1.57
C PRO A 183 -2.20 -19.10 0.67
N ILE A 184 -3.15 -19.54 -0.14
CA ILE A 184 -4.07 -18.71 -0.91
C ILE A 184 -5.46 -19.29 -0.72
N SER A 185 -6.41 -18.50 -0.23
CA SER A 185 -7.78 -18.92 -0.01
C SER A 185 -8.72 -18.33 -1.08
N SER A 186 -9.84 -18.99 -1.30
CA SER A 186 -10.91 -18.43 -2.13
C SER A 186 -11.52 -17.19 -1.49
N HIS A 187 -11.67 -17.18 -0.17
CA HIS A 187 -12.21 -16.04 0.57
C HIS A 187 -11.33 -14.78 0.43
N GLY A 188 -10.02 -14.89 0.71
CA GLY A 188 -9.09 -13.77 0.56
C GLY A 188 -9.02 -13.25 -0.89
N THR A 189 -9.01 -14.17 -1.85
CA THR A 189 -9.04 -13.82 -3.27
C THR A 189 -10.34 -13.13 -3.67
N GLU A 190 -11.50 -13.65 -3.26
CA GLU A 190 -12.81 -13.11 -3.63
C GLU A 190 -12.95 -11.65 -3.20
N ARG A 191 -12.63 -11.32 -1.94
CA ARG A 191 -12.79 -9.96 -1.42
C ARG A 191 -11.84 -8.96 -2.10
N LEU A 192 -10.58 -9.37 -2.37
CA LEU A 192 -9.64 -8.54 -3.13
C LEU A 192 -10.14 -8.26 -4.55
N VAL A 193 -10.56 -9.30 -5.25
CA VAL A 193 -11.03 -9.20 -6.64
C VAL A 193 -12.30 -8.35 -6.71
N ARG A 194 -13.24 -8.54 -5.79
CA ARG A 194 -14.44 -7.72 -5.68
C ARG A 194 -14.09 -6.24 -5.52
N MET A 195 -13.16 -5.90 -4.62
CA MET A 195 -12.68 -4.52 -4.45
C MET A 195 -12.08 -3.98 -5.75
N GLY A 196 -11.30 -4.79 -6.48
CA GLY A 196 -10.75 -4.41 -7.78
C GLY A 196 -11.83 -4.04 -8.80
N PHE A 197 -12.90 -4.82 -8.89
CA PHE A 197 -14.03 -4.51 -9.77
C PHE A 197 -14.79 -3.26 -9.33
N GLU A 198 -15.01 -3.06 -8.02
CA GLU A 198 -15.67 -1.85 -7.51
C GLU A 198 -14.85 -0.59 -7.80
N ILE A 199 -13.54 -0.63 -7.63
CA ILE A 199 -12.64 0.46 -8.03
C ILE A 199 -12.73 0.70 -9.54
N CYS A 200 -12.68 -0.35 -10.37
CA CYS A 200 -12.76 -0.25 -11.82
C CYS A 200 -14.07 0.44 -12.29
N LYS A 201 -15.19 0.23 -11.61
CA LYS A 201 -16.46 0.93 -11.91
C LYS A 201 -16.32 2.46 -11.86
N THR A 202 -15.51 2.97 -10.95
CA THR A 202 -15.36 4.42 -10.73
C THR A 202 -14.28 5.06 -11.60
N ARG A 203 -13.44 4.26 -12.26
CA ARG A 203 -12.36 4.73 -13.14
C ARG A 203 -12.86 4.98 -14.57
N ASN A 204 -12.01 5.64 -15.35
CA ASN A 204 -12.31 6.00 -16.76
C ASN A 204 -11.90 4.89 -17.76
N GLY A 205 -11.32 3.78 -17.29
CA GLY A 205 -10.79 2.71 -18.11
C GLY A 205 -9.30 2.85 -18.41
N ALA A 206 -8.75 1.88 -19.14
CA ALA A 206 -7.34 1.86 -19.50
C ALA A 206 -6.96 3.03 -20.42
N PRO A 207 -5.79 3.66 -20.24
CA PRO A 207 -5.37 4.82 -21.04
C PRO A 207 -5.38 4.57 -22.55
N SER A 208 -5.08 3.36 -23.02
CA SER A 208 -4.97 3.05 -24.44
C SER A 208 -6.29 3.05 -25.21
N ASP A 209 -7.39 2.69 -24.57
CA ASP A 209 -8.67 2.40 -25.25
C ASP A 209 -9.93 2.82 -24.47
N GLY A 210 -9.77 3.34 -23.25
CA GLY A 210 -10.88 3.72 -22.38
C GLY A 210 -11.72 2.53 -21.87
N VAL A 211 -11.26 1.30 -22.07
CA VAL A 211 -11.98 0.10 -21.64
C VAL A 211 -11.76 -0.12 -20.14
N LYS A 212 -12.85 -0.18 -19.38
CA LYS A 212 -12.80 -0.64 -17.99
C LYS A 212 -12.38 -2.09 -17.94
N ARG A 213 -11.22 -2.35 -17.36
CA ARG A 213 -10.57 -3.67 -17.40
C ARG A 213 -9.97 -4.05 -16.06
N VAL A 214 -10.24 -5.27 -15.61
CA VAL A 214 -9.54 -5.87 -14.46
C VAL A 214 -8.65 -7.00 -14.95
N SER A 215 -7.33 -6.84 -14.75
CA SER A 215 -6.31 -7.81 -15.15
C SER A 215 -5.92 -8.69 -13.96
N CYS A 216 -6.06 -10.01 -14.11
CA CYS A 216 -5.64 -11.00 -13.12
C CYS A 216 -4.18 -11.40 -13.37
N ILE A 217 -3.28 -11.02 -12.46
CA ILE A 217 -1.85 -11.31 -12.59
C ILE A 217 -1.44 -12.40 -11.60
N ASP A 218 -0.99 -13.53 -12.11
CA ASP A 218 -0.70 -14.72 -11.32
C ASP A 218 0.47 -15.57 -11.87
N LYS A 219 0.61 -16.81 -11.40
CA LYS A 219 1.52 -17.84 -11.91
C LYS A 219 0.80 -19.20 -11.97
N SER A 220 -0.42 -19.21 -12.50
CA SER A 220 -1.31 -20.38 -12.52
C SER A 220 -0.82 -21.54 -13.39
N ASN A 221 0.10 -21.28 -14.32
CA ASN A 221 0.77 -22.33 -15.08
C ASN A 221 1.72 -23.20 -14.24
N VAL A 222 2.12 -22.74 -13.03
CA VAL A 222 3.09 -23.44 -12.19
C VAL A 222 2.52 -23.77 -10.81
N THR A 223 1.75 -22.87 -10.18
CA THR A 223 1.38 -22.99 -8.76
C THR A 223 -0.10 -23.22 -8.54
N ARG A 224 -0.45 -24.18 -7.64
CA ARG A 224 -1.83 -24.54 -7.31
C ARG A 224 -2.60 -23.37 -6.68
N GLY A 225 -1.96 -22.58 -5.79
CA GLY A 225 -2.58 -21.40 -5.19
C GLY A 225 -2.99 -20.37 -6.25
N CYS A 226 -2.16 -20.13 -7.27
CA CYS A 226 -2.54 -19.22 -8.37
C CYS A 226 -3.64 -19.80 -9.27
N GLN A 227 -3.75 -21.13 -9.41
CA GLN A 227 -4.88 -21.74 -10.08
C GLN A 227 -6.18 -21.50 -9.32
N LEU A 228 -6.17 -21.57 -7.98
CA LEU A 228 -7.31 -21.18 -7.15
C LEU A 228 -7.61 -19.68 -7.31
N PHE A 229 -6.60 -18.81 -7.22
CA PHE A 229 -6.75 -17.37 -7.39
C PHE A 229 -7.46 -17.02 -8.70
N ARG A 230 -7.01 -17.60 -9.83
CA ARG A 230 -7.63 -17.37 -11.14
C ARG A 230 -9.07 -17.87 -11.22
N ARG A 231 -9.35 -19.09 -10.75
CA ARG A 231 -10.74 -19.60 -10.74
C ARG A 231 -11.69 -18.75 -9.90
N THR A 232 -11.22 -18.27 -8.75
CA THR A 232 -12.01 -17.36 -7.90
C THR A 232 -12.19 -16.00 -8.58
N PHE A 233 -11.15 -15.49 -9.26
CA PHE A 233 -11.27 -14.29 -10.10
C PHE A 233 -12.38 -14.45 -11.13
N ASP A 234 -12.41 -15.55 -11.89
CA ASP A 234 -13.42 -15.80 -12.92
C ASP A 234 -14.84 -15.86 -12.33
N GLN A 235 -14.99 -16.49 -11.16
CA GLN A 235 -16.27 -16.55 -10.45
C GLN A 235 -16.78 -15.15 -10.04
N VAL A 236 -15.90 -14.29 -9.52
CA VAL A 236 -16.25 -12.91 -9.17
C VAL A 236 -16.57 -12.09 -10.43
N ALA A 237 -15.72 -12.19 -11.45
CA ALA A 237 -15.86 -11.44 -12.71
C ALA A 237 -17.21 -11.68 -13.40
N SER A 238 -17.75 -12.90 -13.28
CA SER A 238 -19.08 -13.22 -13.85
C SER A 238 -20.22 -12.36 -13.33
N ASN A 239 -20.06 -11.67 -12.20
CA ASN A 239 -21.04 -10.75 -11.62
C ASN A 239 -20.91 -9.30 -12.12
N TYR A 240 -19.91 -9.00 -12.96
CA TYR A 240 -19.59 -7.65 -13.39
C TYR A 240 -19.69 -7.49 -14.91
N SER A 241 -20.92 -7.47 -15.42
CA SER A 241 -21.16 -7.21 -16.85
C SER A 241 -20.70 -5.79 -17.22
N GLY A 242 -20.02 -5.66 -18.36
CA GLY A 242 -19.51 -4.37 -18.86
C GLY A 242 -18.11 -3.98 -18.39
N ILE A 243 -17.45 -4.82 -17.60
CA ILE A 243 -16.02 -4.71 -17.28
C ILE A 243 -15.28 -5.86 -17.97
N SER A 244 -14.29 -5.53 -18.77
CA SER A 244 -13.45 -6.53 -19.46
C SER A 244 -12.48 -7.18 -18.47
N THR A 245 -12.09 -8.42 -18.77
CA THR A 245 -11.08 -9.13 -18.00
C THR A 245 -9.98 -9.64 -18.91
N ASP A 246 -8.76 -9.65 -18.38
CA ASP A 246 -7.63 -10.33 -19.01
C ASP A 246 -6.70 -10.96 -17.97
N TYR A 247 -5.67 -11.65 -18.45
CA TYR A 247 -4.80 -12.46 -17.62
C TYR A 247 -3.34 -12.30 -18.04
N GLY A 248 -2.47 -12.22 -17.05
CA GLY A 248 -1.02 -12.23 -17.27
C GLY A 248 -0.30 -13.14 -16.28
N TYR A 249 0.77 -13.78 -16.72
CA TYR A 249 1.72 -14.36 -15.78
C TYR A 249 2.63 -13.25 -15.26
N ILE A 250 2.97 -13.31 -13.99
CA ILE A 250 3.75 -12.24 -13.31
C ILE A 250 5.06 -11.92 -14.02
N ASP A 251 5.78 -12.89 -14.53
CA ASP A 251 7.02 -12.70 -15.28
C ASP A 251 6.79 -11.96 -16.61
N ALA A 252 5.73 -12.30 -17.35
CA ALA A 252 5.34 -11.56 -18.54
C ALA A 252 4.84 -10.15 -18.20
N PHE A 253 4.05 -10.03 -17.13
CA PHE A 253 3.51 -8.75 -16.67
C PHE A 253 4.60 -7.72 -16.39
N THR A 254 5.74 -8.10 -15.78
CA THR A 254 6.85 -7.17 -15.54
C THR A 254 7.40 -6.54 -16.83
N GLN A 255 7.38 -7.28 -17.95
CA GLN A 255 7.77 -6.74 -19.25
C GLN A 255 6.66 -5.85 -19.84
N TRP A 256 5.41 -6.30 -19.83
CA TRP A 256 4.29 -5.55 -20.39
C TRP A 256 4.03 -4.26 -19.62
N LEU A 257 4.17 -4.28 -18.30
CA LEU A 257 4.04 -3.10 -17.45
C LEU A 257 4.98 -1.95 -17.88
N THR A 258 6.19 -2.27 -18.34
CA THR A 258 7.15 -1.27 -18.80
C THR A 258 7.02 -0.92 -20.28
N ARG A 259 6.46 -1.82 -21.11
CA ARG A 259 6.37 -1.65 -22.56
C ARG A 259 5.06 -1.03 -23.02
N THR A 260 3.98 -1.36 -22.34
CA THR A 260 2.60 -0.97 -22.69
C THR A 260 1.79 -0.72 -21.42
N PRO A 261 2.24 0.19 -20.51
CA PRO A 261 1.52 0.49 -19.27
C PRO A 261 0.08 0.97 -19.52
N GLU A 262 -0.15 1.63 -20.66
CA GLU A 262 -1.43 2.17 -21.09
C GLU A 262 -2.54 1.11 -21.29
N HIS A 263 -2.17 -0.17 -21.35
CA HIS A 263 -3.13 -1.27 -21.45
C HIS A 263 -3.89 -1.51 -20.14
N TYR A 264 -3.29 -1.22 -19.00
CA TYR A 264 -3.82 -1.59 -17.68
C TYR A 264 -4.69 -0.49 -17.09
N ASP A 265 -5.85 -0.88 -16.53
CA ASP A 265 -6.73 -0.02 -15.74
C ASP A 265 -6.68 -0.44 -14.26
N VAL A 266 -7.16 -1.63 -13.94
CA VAL A 266 -7.04 -2.22 -12.60
C VAL A 266 -6.36 -3.58 -12.69
N VAL A 267 -5.40 -3.81 -11.83
CA VAL A 267 -4.66 -5.08 -11.72
C VAL A 267 -4.90 -5.69 -10.34
N VAL A 268 -5.19 -6.99 -10.29
CA VAL A 268 -5.29 -7.75 -9.03
C VAL A 268 -4.28 -8.88 -9.01
N THR A 269 -3.60 -9.06 -7.88
CA THR A 269 -2.55 -10.07 -7.76
C THR A 269 -2.30 -10.51 -6.31
N SER A 270 -1.61 -11.63 -6.12
CA SER A 270 -1.25 -12.15 -4.81
C SER A 270 -0.17 -11.31 -4.11
N ASN A 271 0.01 -11.53 -2.83
CA ASN A 271 0.82 -10.71 -1.93
C ASN A 271 2.24 -10.42 -2.46
N MET A 272 3.12 -11.40 -2.53
CA MET A 272 4.51 -11.18 -2.97
C MET A 272 4.61 -10.67 -4.41
N PHE A 273 3.75 -11.17 -5.32
CA PHE A 273 3.77 -10.70 -6.70
C PHE A 273 3.36 -9.23 -6.80
N GLY A 274 2.36 -8.82 -6.02
CA GLY A 274 1.95 -7.42 -5.93
C GLY A 274 3.02 -6.53 -5.32
N ASP A 275 3.75 -7.02 -4.31
CA ASP A 275 4.86 -6.31 -3.71
C ASP A 275 5.93 -5.95 -4.76
N ILE A 276 6.44 -6.95 -5.46
CA ILE A 276 7.48 -6.77 -6.47
C ILE A 276 6.98 -5.93 -7.67
N ALA A 277 5.77 -6.23 -8.14
CA ALA A 277 5.23 -5.57 -9.32
C ALA A 277 4.93 -4.08 -9.07
N THR A 278 4.49 -3.71 -7.87
CA THR A 278 4.20 -2.30 -7.55
C THR A 278 5.45 -1.46 -7.33
N ASP A 279 6.55 -2.05 -6.88
CA ASP A 279 7.84 -1.38 -6.84
C ASP A 279 8.36 -1.08 -8.25
N LEU A 280 8.21 -2.05 -9.17
CA LEU A 280 8.50 -1.81 -10.59
C LEU A 280 7.57 -0.73 -11.16
N ALA A 281 6.26 -0.79 -10.86
CA ALA A 281 5.28 0.19 -11.31
C ALA A 281 5.56 1.60 -10.81
N SER A 282 6.15 1.74 -9.62
CA SER A 282 6.52 3.06 -9.08
C SER A 282 7.49 3.82 -9.97
N VAL A 283 8.32 3.13 -10.75
CA VAL A 283 9.24 3.74 -11.72
C VAL A 283 8.48 4.48 -12.81
N LEU A 284 7.29 4.00 -13.21
CA LEU A 284 6.47 4.62 -14.26
C LEU A 284 5.96 6.01 -13.86
N GLN A 285 5.77 6.25 -12.58
CA GLN A 285 5.27 7.52 -12.04
C GLN A 285 6.35 8.44 -11.45
N GLY A 286 7.64 8.14 -11.72
CA GLY A 286 8.77 8.96 -11.27
C GLY A 286 9.50 8.42 -10.04
N GLY A 287 9.12 7.26 -9.53
CA GLY A 287 9.77 6.56 -8.40
C GLY A 287 8.90 6.50 -7.13
N MET A 288 9.40 5.77 -6.13
CA MET A 288 8.67 5.50 -4.89
C MET A 288 8.29 6.77 -4.09
N GLY A 289 9.01 7.88 -4.24
CA GLY A 289 8.67 9.16 -3.62
C GLY A 289 7.40 9.82 -4.15
N MET A 290 6.79 9.25 -5.22
CA MET A 290 5.51 9.68 -5.79
C MET A 290 4.36 8.75 -5.40
N ALA A 291 4.66 7.53 -4.96
CA ALA A 291 3.71 6.45 -4.78
C ALA A 291 3.10 6.44 -3.37
N GLY A 292 1.84 6.84 -3.25
CA GLY A 292 1.02 6.59 -2.07
C GLY A 292 0.40 5.19 -2.09
N SER A 293 0.02 4.68 -0.94
CA SER A 293 -0.71 3.42 -0.82
C SER A 293 -1.74 3.42 0.30
N GLY A 294 -2.81 2.64 0.13
CA GLY A 294 -3.80 2.37 1.16
C GLY A 294 -3.87 0.87 1.46
N ASN A 295 -3.75 0.51 2.73
CA ASN A 295 -4.01 -0.84 3.22
C ASN A 295 -5.43 -0.87 3.75
N ILE A 296 -6.34 -1.55 3.05
CA ILE A 296 -7.79 -1.38 3.21
C ILE A 296 -8.44 -2.71 3.56
N GLY A 297 -9.23 -2.70 4.62
CA GLY A 297 -10.17 -3.75 5.01
C GLY A 297 -11.61 -3.24 4.98
N ASP A 298 -12.55 -4.07 5.44
CA ASP A 298 -13.97 -3.70 5.46
C ASP A 298 -14.27 -2.57 6.46
N LYS A 299 -13.53 -2.50 7.57
CA LYS A 299 -13.80 -1.58 8.68
C LYS A 299 -12.71 -0.52 8.85
N HIS A 300 -11.46 -0.92 8.65
CA HIS A 300 -10.28 -0.13 8.94
C HIS A 300 -9.43 0.09 7.70
N ALA A 301 -8.64 1.15 7.73
CA ALA A 301 -7.61 1.38 6.72
C ALA A 301 -6.43 2.12 7.33
N PHE A 302 -5.22 1.84 6.84
CA PHE A 302 -4.10 2.74 7.03
C PHE A 302 -3.46 3.12 5.69
N PHE A 303 -2.89 4.33 5.65
CA PHE A 303 -2.33 4.94 4.46
C PHE A 303 -0.86 5.25 4.69
N GLU A 304 -0.01 4.92 3.73
CA GLU A 304 1.44 5.05 3.84
C GLU A 304 2.08 5.36 2.49
N PRO A 305 3.22 6.08 2.44
CA PRO A 305 4.04 6.10 1.25
C PRO A 305 4.63 4.71 0.98
N VAL A 306 4.83 4.36 -0.29
CA VAL A 306 5.40 3.04 -0.66
C VAL A 306 6.88 2.91 -0.29
N HIS A 307 7.60 4.04 -0.20
CA HIS A 307 9.02 4.02 0.15
C HIS A 307 9.27 3.62 1.62
N GLY A 308 10.41 3.01 1.87
CA GLY A 308 10.87 2.68 3.23
C GLY A 308 11.45 3.88 3.98
N SER A 309 12.00 3.60 5.16
CA SER A 309 12.54 4.59 6.12
C SER A 309 13.80 5.33 5.67
N SER A 310 14.49 4.86 4.64
CA SER A 310 15.72 5.48 4.05
C SER A 310 16.67 6.13 5.08
N PRO A 311 17.19 5.40 6.06
CA PRO A 311 17.87 5.96 7.25
C PRO A 311 19.06 6.88 6.93
N LYS A 312 19.72 6.66 5.78
CA LYS A 312 20.85 7.49 5.33
C LYS A 312 20.47 8.93 4.97
N TYR A 313 19.20 9.21 4.77
CA TYR A 313 18.69 10.54 4.43
C TYR A 313 17.91 11.19 5.59
N ALA A 314 17.71 10.47 6.69
CA ALA A 314 16.99 10.97 7.86
C ALA A 314 17.65 12.26 8.41
N GLY A 315 16.83 13.27 8.74
CA GLY A 315 17.28 14.57 9.24
C GLY A 315 17.86 15.50 8.17
N MET A 316 17.83 15.13 6.90
CA MET A 316 18.45 15.92 5.82
C MET A 316 17.46 16.76 5.01
N ASN A 317 16.15 16.60 5.21
CA ASN A 317 15.08 17.25 4.43
C ASN A 317 15.27 17.12 2.91
N LYS A 318 15.62 15.90 2.45
CA LYS A 318 15.93 15.62 1.03
C LYS A 318 14.90 14.71 0.36
N VAL A 319 14.05 14.06 1.14
CA VAL A 319 13.09 13.09 0.58
C VAL A 319 11.87 13.81 0.02
N ASN A 320 11.34 13.26 -1.06
CA ASN A 320 10.13 13.78 -1.68
C ASN A 320 8.90 13.39 -0.83
N PRO A 321 8.11 14.35 -0.30
CA PRO A 321 6.95 14.06 0.52
C PRO A 321 5.67 13.75 -0.29
N ILE A 322 5.69 13.82 -1.61
CA ILE A 322 4.49 13.68 -2.46
C ILE A 322 3.80 12.32 -2.24
N ALA A 323 4.57 11.24 -2.05
CA ALA A 323 3.98 9.94 -1.72
C ALA A 323 3.11 9.99 -0.44
N SER A 324 3.55 10.70 0.60
CA SER A 324 2.79 10.89 1.83
C SER A 324 1.57 11.78 1.61
N ILE A 325 1.69 12.83 0.80
CA ILE A 325 0.58 13.71 0.43
C ILE A 325 -0.48 12.93 -0.37
N ASN A 326 -0.05 12.09 -1.31
CA ASN A 326 -0.94 11.19 -2.06
C ASN A 326 -1.60 10.16 -1.14
N SER A 327 -0.91 9.69 -0.09
CA SER A 327 -1.51 8.80 0.91
C SER A 327 -2.59 9.52 1.74
N VAL A 328 -2.40 10.79 2.08
CA VAL A 328 -3.45 11.63 2.70
C VAL A 328 -4.63 11.82 1.73
N GLN A 329 -4.37 12.06 0.46
CA GLN A 329 -5.42 12.14 -0.57
C GLN A 329 -6.27 10.86 -0.59
N MET A 330 -5.62 9.68 -0.61
CA MET A 330 -6.31 8.39 -0.56
C MET A 330 -7.11 8.20 0.73
N MET A 331 -6.60 8.68 1.87
CA MET A 331 -7.29 8.65 3.16
C MET A 331 -8.57 9.48 3.11
N MET A 332 -8.53 10.69 2.57
CA MET A 332 -9.71 11.56 2.44
C MET A 332 -10.75 10.95 1.49
N ASP A 333 -10.33 10.38 0.36
CA ASP A 333 -11.24 9.68 -0.57
C ASP A 333 -11.90 8.46 0.12
N TRP A 334 -11.13 7.66 0.84
CA TRP A 334 -11.66 6.49 1.55
C TRP A 334 -12.65 6.88 2.65
N LEU A 335 -12.31 7.86 3.49
CA LEU A 335 -13.19 8.39 4.54
C LEU A 335 -14.46 8.97 3.93
N GLY A 336 -14.33 9.71 2.83
CA GLY A 336 -15.45 10.29 2.10
C GLY A 336 -16.43 9.24 1.59
N ARG A 337 -15.92 8.19 0.95
CA ARG A 337 -16.76 7.06 0.47
C ARG A 337 -17.38 6.28 1.62
N LYS A 338 -16.61 5.98 2.66
CA LYS A 338 -17.07 5.22 3.83
C LYS A 338 -18.21 5.92 4.57
N ASN A 339 -18.14 7.25 4.67
CA ASN A 339 -19.09 8.04 5.44
C ASN A 339 -20.13 8.80 4.58
N GLY A 340 -20.06 8.68 3.25
CA GLY A 340 -20.94 9.40 2.32
C GLY A 340 -20.73 10.92 2.35
N SER A 341 -19.52 11.39 2.67
CA SER A 341 -19.17 12.81 2.78
C SER A 341 -18.63 13.35 1.46
N GLN A 342 -19.40 14.16 0.77
CA GLN A 342 -18.96 14.82 -0.45
C GLN A 342 -17.82 15.81 -0.18
N GLU A 343 -17.82 16.49 0.97
CA GLU A 343 -16.79 17.45 1.35
C GLU A 343 -15.40 16.77 1.44
N LEU A 344 -15.32 15.56 2.01
CA LEU A 344 -14.06 14.78 2.04
C LEU A 344 -13.62 14.35 0.62
N LEU A 345 -14.54 14.00 -0.25
CA LEU A 345 -14.23 13.66 -1.65
C LEU A 345 -13.72 14.88 -2.43
N ASP A 346 -14.30 16.06 -2.20
CA ASP A 346 -13.88 17.33 -2.80
C ASP A 346 -12.47 17.72 -2.31
N VAL A 347 -12.18 17.53 -1.04
CA VAL A 347 -10.84 17.71 -0.46
C VAL A 347 -9.84 16.75 -1.11
N ALA A 348 -10.17 15.47 -1.24
CA ALA A 348 -9.31 14.48 -1.91
C ALA A 348 -8.97 14.91 -3.35
N SER A 349 -9.97 15.34 -4.10
CA SER A 349 -9.80 15.87 -5.47
C SER A 349 -8.94 17.13 -5.52
N SER A 350 -9.10 18.02 -4.53
CA SER A 350 -8.31 19.24 -4.42
C SER A 350 -6.84 18.96 -4.15
N ILE A 351 -6.52 17.99 -3.28
CA ILE A 351 -5.13 17.57 -3.02
C ILE A 351 -4.49 17.06 -4.31
N GLU A 352 -5.16 16.18 -5.06
CA GLU A 352 -4.63 15.66 -6.32
C GLU A 352 -4.37 16.78 -7.34
N THR A 353 -5.30 17.72 -7.45
CA THR A 353 -5.18 18.89 -8.33
C THR A 353 -3.98 19.77 -7.95
N CYS A 354 -3.79 20.05 -6.65
CA CYS A 354 -2.65 20.81 -6.17
C CYS A 354 -1.31 20.12 -6.44
N VAL A 355 -1.25 18.80 -6.21
CA VAL A 355 -0.05 18.01 -6.55
C VAL A 355 0.25 18.08 -8.05
N ALA A 356 -0.77 17.90 -8.90
CA ALA A 356 -0.60 17.97 -10.35
C ALA A 356 -0.12 19.35 -10.82
N GLN A 357 -0.67 20.43 -10.28
CA GLN A 357 -0.25 21.80 -10.59
C GLN A 357 1.18 22.07 -10.13
N HIS A 358 1.53 21.69 -8.90
CA HIS A 358 2.88 21.86 -8.37
C HIS A 358 3.93 21.17 -9.22
N LEU A 359 3.67 19.94 -9.65
CA LEU A 359 4.58 19.16 -10.49
C LEU A 359 4.72 19.77 -11.91
N ALA A 360 3.60 20.21 -12.51
CA ALA A 360 3.60 20.85 -13.82
C ALA A 360 4.36 22.19 -13.83
N GLU A 361 4.34 22.94 -12.72
CA GLU A 361 5.11 24.17 -12.58
C GLU A 361 6.63 23.96 -12.56
N GLY A 362 7.09 22.81 -12.05
CA GLY A 362 8.51 22.41 -12.07
C GLY A 362 9.46 23.30 -11.26
N LYS A 363 8.94 24.12 -10.32
CA LYS A 363 9.74 25.12 -9.60
C LYS A 363 10.49 24.58 -8.39
N HIS A 364 9.93 23.60 -7.69
CA HIS A 364 10.44 23.04 -6.44
C HIS A 364 10.40 21.52 -6.49
N LEU A 365 11.28 20.93 -7.31
CA LEU A 365 11.40 19.47 -7.46
C LEU A 365 12.58 18.97 -6.63
N THR A 366 12.46 17.75 -6.06
CA THR A 366 13.51 17.07 -5.29
C THR A 366 14.39 16.20 -6.17
#